data_23d7a3b6fb695d7996876202855ab823
#
_entry.id   23d7a3b6fb695d7996876202855ab823
#
_cell.length_a   1.000
_cell.length_b   1.000
_cell.length_c   1.000
_cell.angle_alpha   90.00
_cell.angle_beta   90.00
_cell.angle_gamma   90.00
#
_symmetry.space_group_name_H-M   'P 1'
#
loop_
_entity.id
_entity.type
_entity.pdbx_description
1 polymer ?
#
loop_
_entity_poly.entity_id
_entity_poly.type
_entity_poly.pdbx_seq_one_letter_code
_entity_poly.pdbx_strand_id
1 'polypeptide(L)'
;MAEPSPLLSSGGQIGAGNGIELEHVTKSYGSNLALNDLTFEIPIGGRFALLGPNGAGKSTTLKLLIGSLRADTGYVKILGSPPDSKESKAVVGYLPEDALPYRMLSVRENLEYIAALRGVQDVKGRTDYLLDELDLRQYEKANVGRLSRGNTQKLAIALAIIHSPKVLLLDEPLNYLDIPTQEKVISLLDRLEGTHLVSTHIMSIANRLTDSVVMISKGMFLWEGTIEGLKRKGSPEEPIEKVVARMMTGAS
;
A
#
# COMPACT_ATOMS: atom_id res chain seq x y z
N MET A 1 -9.08 -4.06 30.30
CA MET A 1 -9.95 -4.70 29.28
C MET A 1 -10.38 -3.59 28.36
N ALA A 2 -9.81 -3.54 27.15
CA ALA A 2 -10.20 -2.57 26.12
C ALA A 2 -11.44 -3.12 25.40
N GLU A 3 -12.49 -2.31 25.29
CA GLU A 3 -13.69 -2.66 24.53
C GLU A 3 -13.36 -2.75 23.03
N PRO A 4 -13.95 -3.69 22.29
CA PRO A 4 -13.79 -3.76 20.85
C PRO A 4 -14.47 -2.56 20.18
N SER A 5 -13.73 -1.86 19.30
CA SER A 5 -14.22 -0.74 18.50
C SER A 5 -15.40 -1.14 17.60
N PRO A 6 -16.44 -0.29 17.48
CA PRO A 6 -17.52 -0.53 16.54
C PRO A 6 -17.06 -0.25 15.12
N LEU A 7 -16.93 -1.29 14.32
CA LEU A 7 -16.56 -1.21 12.90
C LEU A 7 -17.77 -0.90 12.01
N LEU A 8 -17.71 0.26 11.36
CA LEU A 8 -17.96 0.61 9.97
C LEU A 8 -19.31 0.28 9.33
N SER A 9 -19.99 1.36 8.97
CA SER A 9 -20.97 1.40 7.89
C SER A 9 -20.54 2.46 6.87
N SER A 10 -19.92 2.07 5.76
CA SER A 10 -19.96 2.79 4.48
C SER A 10 -19.41 1.91 3.34
N GLY A 11 -20.30 1.43 2.50
CA GLY A 11 -20.18 1.43 1.05
C GLY A 11 -19.28 0.42 0.31
N GLY A 12 -18.85 -0.69 0.92
CA GLY A 12 -18.29 -1.83 0.20
C GLY A 12 -18.68 -3.11 0.93
N GLN A 13 -19.03 -4.20 0.24
CA GLN A 13 -19.24 -5.49 0.90
C GLN A 13 -17.92 -5.95 1.51
N ILE A 14 -17.70 -5.65 2.79
CA ILE A 14 -16.57 -6.15 3.56
C ILE A 14 -16.83 -7.63 3.77
N GLY A 15 -15.98 -8.49 3.21
CA GLY A 15 -16.03 -9.95 3.41
C GLY A 15 -15.80 -10.28 4.89
N ALA A 16 -16.40 -11.37 5.37
CA ALA A 16 -16.12 -11.86 6.72
C ALA A 16 -14.67 -12.32 6.81
N GLY A 17 -13.85 -11.67 7.66
CA GLY A 17 -12.43 -11.99 7.89
C GLY A 17 -11.47 -10.84 7.56
N ASN A 18 -10.20 -11.07 7.85
CA ASN A 18 -9.14 -10.09 7.67
C ASN A 18 -8.36 -10.34 6.38
N GLY A 19 -8.12 -9.25 5.63
CA GLY A 19 -7.24 -9.25 4.46
C GLY A 19 -5.77 -9.19 4.87
N ILE A 20 -5.48 -8.45 5.95
CA ILE A 20 -4.15 -8.26 6.53
C ILE A 20 -4.25 -8.39 8.04
N GLU A 21 -3.33 -9.15 8.65
CA GLU A 21 -3.23 -9.30 10.10
C GLU A 21 -1.77 -9.19 10.54
N LEU A 22 -1.53 -8.36 11.55
CA LEU A 22 -0.28 -8.32 12.29
C LEU A 22 -0.61 -8.46 13.78
N GLU A 23 0.03 -9.39 14.49
CA GLU A 23 -0.19 -9.58 15.92
C GLU A 23 1.13 -9.70 16.65
N HIS A 24 1.35 -8.76 17.58
CA HIS A 24 2.54 -8.66 18.44
C HIS A 24 3.87 -8.70 17.66
N VAL A 25 3.90 -8.03 16.48
CA VAL A 25 5.02 -8.09 15.55
C VAL A 25 6.17 -7.21 16.02
N THR A 26 7.32 -7.85 16.24
CA THR A 26 8.58 -7.15 16.53
C THR A 26 9.60 -7.45 15.44
N LYS A 27 10.37 -6.43 15.04
CA LYS A 27 11.45 -6.56 14.05
C LYS A 27 12.62 -5.64 14.37
N SER A 28 13.81 -6.23 14.45
CA SER A 28 15.06 -5.52 14.69
C SER A 28 16.05 -5.69 13.54
N TYR A 29 16.88 -4.68 13.32
CA TYR A 29 18.03 -4.72 12.43
C TYR A 29 19.28 -4.41 13.29
N GLY A 30 19.97 -5.46 13.74
CA GLY A 30 21.03 -5.32 14.74
C GLY A 30 20.48 -4.70 16.03
N SER A 31 21.01 -3.57 16.46
CA SER A 31 20.52 -2.82 17.63
C SER A 31 19.33 -1.90 17.35
N ASN A 32 18.94 -1.72 16.09
CA ASN A 32 17.83 -0.83 15.74
C ASN A 32 16.50 -1.59 15.74
N LEU A 33 15.62 -1.24 16.66
CA LEU A 33 14.26 -1.78 16.76
C LEU A 33 13.35 -1.04 15.77
N ALA A 34 13.02 -1.69 14.66
CA ALA A 34 12.22 -1.09 13.58
C ALA A 34 10.71 -1.23 13.82
N LEU A 35 10.27 -2.34 14.41
CA LEU A 35 8.91 -2.56 14.88
C LEU A 35 8.94 -3.11 16.30
N ASN A 36 8.04 -2.63 17.13
CA ASN A 36 7.96 -2.96 18.55
C ASN A 36 6.52 -3.26 18.93
N ASP A 37 6.19 -4.54 19.02
CA ASP A 37 4.86 -5.04 19.41
C ASP A 37 3.72 -4.46 18.56
N LEU A 38 3.93 -4.40 17.23
CA LEU A 38 2.96 -3.82 16.32
C LEU A 38 1.79 -4.79 16.09
N THR A 39 0.57 -4.32 16.40
CA THR A 39 -0.67 -5.08 16.21
C THR A 39 -1.70 -4.20 15.50
N PHE A 40 -2.22 -4.67 14.36
CA PHE A 40 -3.41 -4.13 13.69
C PHE A 40 -3.94 -5.14 12.67
N GLU A 41 -5.19 -4.91 12.25
CA GLU A 41 -5.90 -5.74 11.27
C GLU A 41 -6.56 -4.86 10.21
N ILE A 42 -6.64 -5.35 8.98
CA ILE A 42 -7.40 -4.71 7.90
C ILE A 42 -8.40 -5.73 7.36
N PRO A 43 -9.71 -5.44 7.41
CA PRO A 43 -10.73 -6.35 6.91
C PRO A 43 -10.60 -6.55 5.38
N ILE A 44 -11.11 -7.67 4.88
CA ILE A 44 -11.17 -7.94 3.43
C ILE A 44 -11.96 -6.82 2.75
N GLY A 45 -11.41 -6.24 1.69
CA GLY A 45 -11.98 -5.10 0.97
C GLY A 45 -11.72 -3.74 1.63
N GLY A 46 -11.06 -3.70 2.79
CA GLY A 46 -10.71 -2.46 3.48
C GLY A 46 -9.61 -1.68 2.74
N ARG A 47 -9.74 -0.35 2.72
CA ARG A 47 -8.74 0.57 2.14
C ARG A 47 -8.16 1.44 3.23
N PHE A 48 -6.91 1.19 3.57
CA PHE A 48 -6.24 1.82 4.70
C PHE A 48 -4.95 2.52 4.28
N ALA A 49 -4.71 3.68 4.87
CA ALA A 49 -3.40 4.31 4.84
C ALA A 49 -2.59 3.87 6.06
N LEU A 50 -1.35 3.44 5.85
CA LEU A 50 -0.34 3.28 6.89
C LEU A 50 0.43 4.60 7.02
N LEU A 51 0.03 5.42 7.98
CA LEU A 51 0.53 6.77 8.17
C LEU A 51 1.59 6.82 9.27
N GLY A 52 2.68 7.51 9.01
CA GLY A 52 3.74 7.71 9.99
C GLY A 52 4.92 8.49 9.42
N PRO A 53 5.76 9.09 10.28
CA PRO A 53 6.96 9.80 9.83
C PRO A 53 7.96 8.85 9.17
N ASN A 54 8.99 9.41 8.54
CA ASN A 54 10.11 8.61 8.06
C ASN A 54 10.77 7.89 9.23
N GLY A 55 11.10 6.60 9.03
CA GLY A 55 11.62 5.75 10.10
C GLY A 55 10.58 5.19 11.07
N ALA A 56 9.27 5.43 10.85
CA ALA A 56 8.21 4.87 11.71
C ALA A 56 8.02 3.35 11.61
N GLY A 57 8.63 2.70 10.61
CA GLY A 57 8.49 1.26 10.38
C GLY A 57 7.59 0.88 9.20
N LYS A 58 7.05 1.85 8.44
CA LYS A 58 6.10 1.59 7.32
C LYS A 58 6.65 0.59 6.29
N SER A 59 7.80 0.88 5.69
CA SER A 59 8.40 -0.01 4.68
C SER A 59 8.84 -1.36 5.26
N THR A 60 9.22 -1.42 6.57
CA THR A 60 9.47 -2.69 7.27
C THR A 60 8.19 -3.51 7.38
N THR A 61 7.07 -2.88 7.73
CA THR A 61 5.75 -3.52 7.77
C THR A 61 5.37 -4.09 6.41
N LEU A 62 5.50 -3.29 5.33
CA LEU A 62 5.21 -3.78 3.97
C LEU A 62 6.12 -4.95 3.57
N LYS A 63 7.40 -4.92 3.91
CA LYS A 63 8.35 -6.01 3.63
C LYS A 63 8.01 -7.30 4.38
N LEU A 64 7.48 -7.22 5.59
CA LEU A 64 6.94 -8.37 6.32
C LEU A 64 5.69 -8.92 5.61
N LEU A 65 4.78 -8.06 5.20
CA LEU A 65 3.54 -8.43 4.51
C LEU A 65 3.76 -9.10 3.15
N ILE A 66 4.84 -8.78 2.43
CA ILE A 66 5.19 -9.48 1.18
C ILE A 66 6.06 -10.73 1.41
N GLY A 67 6.40 -11.05 2.66
CA GLY A 67 7.23 -12.19 3.02
C GLY A 67 8.70 -12.07 2.61
N SER A 68 9.20 -10.84 2.30
CA SER A 68 10.63 -10.59 2.05
C SER A 68 11.46 -10.48 3.33
N LEU A 69 10.78 -10.26 4.46
CA LEU A 69 11.33 -10.27 5.81
C LEU A 69 10.51 -11.22 6.67
N ARG A 70 11.11 -11.72 7.76
CA ARG A 70 10.42 -12.44 8.82
C ARG A 70 10.43 -11.60 10.09
N ALA A 71 9.32 -11.62 10.82
CA ALA A 71 9.25 -11.04 12.15
C ALA A 71 10.18 -11.79 13.11
N ASP A 72 10.71 -11.10 14.10
CA ASP A 72 11.50 -11.71 15.16
C ASP A 72 10.57 -12.35 16.21
N THR A 73 9.41 -11.68 16.47
CA THR A 73 8.30 -12.22 17.29
C THR A 73 6.96 -11.84 16.68
N GLY A 74 5.89 -12.50 17.12
CA GLY A 74 4.54 -12.28 16.59
C GLY A 74 4.31 -12.98 15.26
N TYR A 75 3.20 -12.69 14.61
CA TYR A 75 2.88 -13.25 13.30
C TYR A 75 2.23 -12.23 12.37
N VAL A 76 2.35 -12.52 11.07
CA VAL A 76 1.76 -11.75 9.97
C VAL A 76 0.99 -12.70 9.08
N LYS A 77 -0.22 -12.32 8.64
CA LYS A 77 -1.01 -13.09 7.68
C LYS A 77 -1.57 -12.21 6.58
N ILE A 78 -1.73 -12.81 5.42
CA ILE A 78 -2.41 -12.27 4.25
C ILE A 78 -3.56 -13.23 3.90
N LEU A 79 -4.80 -12.79 4.00
CA LEU A 79 -6.00 -13.62 3.82
C LEU A 79 -5.90 -14.94 4.61
N GLY A 80 -5.46 -14.86 5.87
CA GLY A 80 -5.30 -16.00 6.77
C GLY A 80 -4.05 -16.87 6.56
N SER A 81 -3.25 -16.63 5.50
CA SER A 81 -2.05 -17.43 5.16
C SER A 81 -0.76 -16.68 5.48
N PRO A 82 0.37 -17.39 5.79
CA PRO A 82 1.67 -16.75 5.97
C PRO A 82 2.11 -15.97 4.73
N PRO A 83 2.77 -14.80 4.86
CA PRO A 83 3.15 -13.96 3.72
C PRO A 83 4.10 -14.61 2.73
N ASP A 84 4.97 -15.53 3.19
CA ASP A 84 5.94 -16.25 2.35
C ASP A 84 5.34 -17.47 1.64
N SER A 85 4.06 -17.82 1.89
CA SER A 85 3.35 -18.91 1.23
C SER A 85 3.09 -18.63 -0.26
N LYS A 86 2.84 -19.68 -1.04
CA LYS A 86 2.47 -19.55 -2.46
C LYS A 86 1.12 -18.86 -2.64
N GLU A 87 0.18 -19.16 -1.74
CA GLU A 87 -1.17 -18.61 -1.71
C GLU A 87 -1.13 -17.09 -1.54
N SER A 88 -0.38 -16.60 -0.55
CA SER A 88 -0.21 -15.16 -0.30
C SER A 88 0.50 -14.46 -1.47
N LYS A 89 1.60 -15.05 -1.97
CA LYS A 89 2.35 -14.48 -3.09
C LYS A 89 1.54 -14.39 -4.38
N ALA A 90 0.59 -15.29 -4.60
CA ALA A 90 -0.26 -15.27 -5.79
C ALA A 90 -1.28 -14.14 -5.78
N VAL A 91 -1.70 -13.68 -4.59
CA VAL A 91 -2.79 -12.70 -4.43
C VAL A 91 -2.30 -11.30 -4.06
N VAL A 92 -1.01 -11.13 -3.76
CA VAL A 92 -0.43 -9.83 -3.38
C VAL A 92 0.15 -9.12 -4.60
N GLY A 93 -0.26 -7.86 -4.78
CA GLY A 93 0.43 -6.85 -5.58
C GLY A 93 1.25 -5.93 -4.69
N TYR A 94 2.47 -5.60 -5.10
CA TYR A 94 3.33 -4.73 -4.30
C TYR A 94 4.05 -3.70 -5.15
N LEU A 95 3.97 -2.46 -4.74
CA LEU A 95 4.75 -1.33 -5.24
C LEU A 95 5.72 -0.88 -4.14
N PRO A 96 7.03 -1.12 -4.26
CA PRO A 96 8.01 -0.52 -3.36
C PRO A 96 8.23 0.96 -3.67
N GLU A 97 8.69 1.75 -2.68
CA GLU A 97 9.03 3.18 -2.85
C GLU A 97 10.05 3.40 -3.99
N ASP A 98 11.10 2.58 -4.03
CA ASP A 98 12.12 2.60 -5.08
C ASP A 98 11.90 1.42 -6.05
N ALA A 99 10.79 1.45 -6.77
CA ALA A 99 10.51 0.42 -7.75
C ALA A 99 11.50 0.46 -8.92
N LEU A 100 12.12 -0.67 -9.20
CA LEU A 100 13.10 -0.84 -10.27
C LEU A 100 12.62 -1.91 -11.27
N PRO A 101 11.76 -1.57 -12.25
CA PRO A 101 11.43 -2.47 -13.35
C PRO A 101 12.70 -2.87 -14.12
N TYR A 102 12.63 -3.95 -14.91
CA TYR A 102 13.75 -4.44 -15.70
C TYR A 102 14.20 -3.39 -16.73
N ARG A 103 15.32 -2.72 -16.45
CA ARG A 103 15.79 -1.54 -17.22
C ARG A 103 16.15 -1.84 -18.66
N MET A 104 16.57 -3.08 -18.96
CA MET A 104 16.95 -3.52 -20.31
C MET A 104 15.76 -3.94 -21.16
N LEU A 105 14.63 -4.23 -20.56
CA LEU A 105 13.38 -4.51 -21.25
C LEU A 105 12.66 -3.22 -21.58
N SER A 106 11.87 -3.26 -22.65
CA SER A 106 10.90 -2.21 -22.96
C SER A 106 9.76 -2.18 -21.93
N VAL A 107 8.94 -1.13 -21.98
CA VAL A 107 7.74 -1.00 -21.12
C VAL A 107 6.80 -2.18 -21.37
N ARG A 108 6.53 -2.51 -22.64
CA ARG A 108 5.66 -3.64 -23.02
C ARG A 108 6.23 -4.97 -22.51
N GLU A 109 7.51 -5.24 -22.80
CA GLU A 109 8.16 -6.49 -22.36
C GLU A 109 8.13 -6.67 -20.84
N ASN A 110 8.30 -5.59 -20.05
CA ASN A 110 8.15 -5.65 -18.61
C ASN A 110 6.73 -6.11 -18.20
N LEU A 111 5.70 -5.50 -18.79
CA LEU A 111 4.31 -5.85 -18.51
C LEU A 111 3.99 -7.30 -18.92
N GLU A 112 4.32 -7.69 -20.14
CA GLU A 112 4.07 -9.03 -20.65
C GLU A 112 4.82 -10.10 -19.85
N TYR A 113 6.07 -9.83 -19.48
CA TYR A 113 6.89 -10.73 -18.66
C TYR A 113 6.26 -10.96 -17.28
N ILE A 114 5.91 -9.90 -16.57
CA ILE A 114 5.30 -10.02 -15.24
C ILE A 114 3.88 -10.61 -15.33
N ALA A 115 3.09 -10.24 -16.34
CA ALA A 115 1.77 -10.84 -16.57
C ALA A 115 1.86 -12.36 -16.77
N ALA A 116 2.78 -12.83 -17.61
CA ALA A 116 3.02 -14.25 -17.83
C ALA A 116 3.49 -14.96 -16.56
N LEU A 117 4.44 -14.37 -15.82
CA LEU A 117 4.95 -14.90 -14.55
C LEU A 117 3.85 -15.03 -13.49
N ARG A 118 2.89 -14.10 -13.49
CA ARG A 118 1.73 -14.08 -12.58
C ARG A 118 0.54 -14.91 -13.07
N GLY A 119 0.66 -15.57 -14.23
CA GLY A 119 -0.37 -16.45 -14.76
C GLY A 119 -1.60 -15.71 -15.32
N VAL A 120 -1.45 -14.46 -15.76
CA VAL A 120 -2.52 -13.70 -16.42
C VAL A 120 -2.90 -14.40 -17.72
N GLN A 121 -4.19 -14.73 -17.92
CA GLN A 121 -4.66 -15.52 -19.08
C GLN A 121 -4.57 -14.71 -20.37
N ASP A 122 -5.05 -13.47 -20.39
CA ASP A 122 -4.94 -12.55 -21.54
C ASP A 122 -3.83 -11.54 -21.29
N VAL A 123 -2.59 -12.00 -21.44
CA VAL A 123 -1.39 -11.17 -21.26
C VAL A 123 -1.42 -9.93 -22.14
N LYS A 124 -1.79 -10.11 -23.44
CA LYS A 124 -1.80 -9.02 -24.41
C LYS A 124 -2.87 -7.98 -24.08
N GLY A 125 -4.11 -8.40 -23.91
CA GLY A 125 -5.21 -7.48 -23.60
C GLY A 125 -5.00 -6.75 -22.29
N ARG A 126 -4.51 -7.45 -21.26
CA ARG A 126 -4.20 -6.81 -19.97
C ARG A 126 -3.05 -5.80 -20.07
N THR A 127 -2.02 -6.11 -20.84
CA THR A 127 -0.91 -5.19 -21.13
C THR A 127 -1.41 -3.96 -21.87
N ASP A 128 -2.17 -4.15 -22.95
CA ASP A 128 -2.72 -3.06 -23.74
C ASP A 128 -3.61 -2.14 -22.90
N TYR A 129 -4.48 -2.71 -22.08
CA TYR A 129 -5.32 -1.96 -21.14
C TYR A 129 -4.49 -1.05 -20.22
N LEU A 130 -3.44 -1.58 -19.57
CA LEU A 130 -2.63 -0.80 -18.62
C LEU A 130 -1.74 0.25 -19.31
N LEU A 131 -1.29 -0.03 -20.53
CA LEU A 131 -0.57 0.96 -21.35
C LEU A 131 -1.44 2.18 -21.65
N ASP A 132 -2.73 1.96 -21.94
CA ASP A 132 -3.67 3.04 -22.23
C ASP A 132 -4.10 3.78 -20.96
N GLU A 133 -4.47 3.06 -19.90
CA GLU A 133 -4.90 3.66 -18.62
C GLU A 133 -3.86 4.59 -17.99
N LEU A 134 -2.57 4.25 -18.14
CA LEU A 134 -1.46 5.01 -17.54
C LEU A 134 -0.70 5.90 -18.53
N ASP A 135 -1.23 6.12 -19.74
CA ASP A 135 -0.58 6.90 -20.81
C ASP A 135 0.87 6.44 -21.07
N LEU A 136 1.07 5.13 -21.13
CA LEU A 136 2.36 4.52 -21.42
C LEU A 136 2.47 4.00 -22.87
N ARG A 137 1.39 4.04 -23.66
CA ARG A 137 1.33 3.53 -25.04
C ARG A 137 2.43 4.10 -25.92
N GLN A 138 2.69 5.39 -25.85
CA GLN A 138 3.73 6.06 -26.64
C GLN A 138 5.15 5.60 -26.27
N TYR A 139 5.34 5.01 -25.08
CA TYR A 139 6.61 4.51 -24.56
C TYR A 139 6.73 2.99 -24.64
N GLU A 140 5.73 2.28 -25.20
CA GLU A 140 5.65 0.81 -25.12
C GLU A 140 6.92 0.09 -25.59
N LYS A 141 7.60 0.63 -26.62
CA LYS A 141 8.84 0.09 -27.21
C LYS A 141 10.12 0.68 -26.60
N ALA A 142 9.99 1.69 -25.72
CA ALA A 142 11.14 2.31 -25.10
C ALA A 142 11.68 1.44 -23.97
N ASN A 143 13.01 1.29 -23.88
CA ASN A 143 13.65 0.62 -22.74
C ASN A 143 13.42 1.45 -21.48
N VAL A 144 13.08 0.77 -20.38
CA VAL A 144 12.78 1.41 -19.08
C VAL A 144 13.91 2.31 -18.60
N GLY A 145 15.17 1.95 -18.87
CA GLY A 145 16.32 2.78 -18.50
C GLY A 145 16.35 4.18 -19.11
N ARG A 146 15.48 4.47 -20.09
CA ARG A 146 15.34 5.78 -20.75
C ARG A 146 14.09 6.57 -20.32
N LEU A 147 13.27 6.01 -19.44
CA LEU A 147 12.06 6.66 -18.96
C LEU A 147 12.36 7.75 -17.93
N SER A 148 11.48 8.75 -17.86
CA SER A 148 11.43 9.67 -16.73
C SER A 148 11.03 8.93 -15.45
N ARG A 149 11.34 9.50 -14.27
CA ARG A 149 10.91 8.94 -12.98
C ARG A 149 9.40 8.74 -12.91
N GLY A 150 8.61 9.71 -13.38
CA GLY A 150 7.15 9.60 -13.41
C GLY A 150 6.65 8.45 -14.29
N ASN A 151 7.22 8.25 -15.49
CA ASN A 151 6.85 7.12 -16.35
C ASN A 151 7.31 5.77 -15.76
N THR A 152 8.46 5.74 -15.09
CA THR A 152 8.92 4.54 -14.34
C THR A 152 7.94 4.22 -13.20
N GLN A 153 7.46 5.23 -12.48
CA GLN A 153 6.47 5.07 -11.42
C GLN A 153 5.13 4.53 -11.97
N LYS A 154 4.64 5.08 -13.09
CA LYS A 154 3.44 4.58 -13.76
C LYS A 154 3.58 3.11 -14.16
N LEU A 155 4.73 2.73 -14.73
CA LEU A 155 5.03 1.35 -15.06
C LEU A 155 5.07 0.45 -13.81
N ALA A 156 5.70 0.91 -12.74
CA ALA A 156 5.78 0.15 -11.50
C ALA A 156 4.39 -0.09 -10.87
N ILE A 157 3.49 0.91 -10.91
CA ILE A 157 2.09 0.76 -10.53
C ILE A 157 1.41 -0.29 -11.42
N ALA A 158 1.58 -0.20 -12.74
CA ALA A 158 1.01 -1.18 -13.67
C ALA A 158 1.46 -2.62 -13.35
N LEU A 159 2.75 -2.81 -13.06
CA LEU A 159 3.31 -4.12 -12.70
C LEU A 159 2.74 -4.65 -11.38
N ALA A 160 2.50 -3.77 -10.40
CA ALA A 160 1.90 -4.16 -9.12
C ALA A 160 0.45 -4.67 -9.27
N ILE A 161 -0.31 -4.15 -10.24
CA ILE A 161 -1.74 -4.44 -10.42
C ILE A 161 -2.06 -5.35 -11.62
N ILE A 162 -1.07 -5.79 -12.39
CA ILE A 162 -1.27 -6.48 -13.67
C ILE A 162 -2.06 -7.78 -13.54
N HIS A 163 -1.88 -8.49 -12.44
CA HIS A 163 -2.54 -9.77 -12.13
C HIS A 163 -3.83 -9.63 -11.31
N SER A 164 -4.37 -8.41 -11.18
CA SER A 164 -5.58 -8.11 -10.39
C SER A 164 -5.49 -8.68 -8.96
N PRO A 165 -4.55 -8.19 -8.14
CA PRO A 165 -4.30 -8.73 -6.81
C PRO A 165 -5.52 -8.55 -5.87
N LYS A 166 -5.71 -9.49 -4.93
CA LYS A 166 -6.72 -9.38 -3.86
C LYS A 166 -6.24 -8.50 -2.69
N VAL A 167 -4.93 -8.39 -2.52
CA VAL A 167 -4.30 -7.49 -1.53
C VAL A 167 -3.27 -6.65 -2.26
N LEU A 168 -3.40 -5.34 -2.18
CA LEU A 168 -2.52 -4.38 -2.83
C LEU A 168 -1.77 -3.56 -1.79
N LEU A 169 -0.46 -3.66 -1.81
CA LEU A 169 0.46 -2.97 -0.91
C LEU A 169 1.25 -1.92 -1.69
N LEU A 170 1.09 -0.64 -1.33
CA LEU A 170 1.68 0.47 -2.06
C LEU A 170 2.54 1.32 -1.12
N ASP A 171 3.83 1.46 -1.42
CA ASP A 171 4.75 2.32 -0.68
C ASP A 171 4.96 3.63 -1.45
N GLU A 172 4.41 4.74 -0.91
CA GLU A 172 4.47 6.10 -1.48
C GLU A 172 4.07 6.15 -2.99
N PRO A 173 2.88 5.66 -3.38
CA PRO A 173 2.53 5.38 -4.78
C PRO A 173 2.49 6.62 -5.69
N LEU A 174 2.23 7.80 -5.14
CA LEU A 174 2.07 9.03 -5.92
C LEU A 174 3.34 9.87 -6.05
N ASN A 175 4.47 9.38 -5.52
CA ASN A 175 5.76 10.06 -5.67
C ASN A 175 6.13 10.18 -7.16
N TYR A 176 6.79 11.28 -7.50
CA TYR A 176 7.28 11.59 -8.85
C TYR A 176 6.20 11.83 -9.92
N LEU A 177 4.91 11.83 -9.54
CA LEU A 177 3.79 12.08 -10.45
C LEU A 177 3.31 13.53 -10.31
N ASP A 178 3.03 14.16 -11.43
CA ASP A 178 2.33 15.44 -11.46
C ASP A 178 0.84 15.27 -11.08
N ILE A 179 0.19 16.38 -10.72
CA ILE A 179 -1.20 16.35 -10.23
C ILE A 179 -2.17 15.66 -11.22
N PRO A 180 -2.16 15.94 -12.54
CA PRO A 180 -3.05 15.25 -13.48
C PRO A 180 -2.82 13.73 -13.51
N THR A 181 -1.56 13.29 -13.45
CA THR A 181 -1.20 11.86 -13.41
C THR A 181 -1.61 11.21 -12.08
N GLN A 182 -1.47 11.94 -10.96
CA GLN A 182 -1.96 11.46 -9.66
C GLN A 182 -3.47 11.18 -9.70
N GLU A 183 -4.28 12.10 -10.28
CA GLU A 183 -5.74 11.92 -10.40
C GLU A 183 -6.09 10.65 -11.19
N LYS A 184 -5.39 10.40 -12.31
CA LYS A 184 -5.58 9.18 -13.10
C LYS A 184 -5.24 7.93 -12.31
N VAL A 185 -4.11 7.93 -11.61
CA VAL A 185 -3.69 6.79 -10.78
C VAL A 185 -4.69 6.53 -9.66
N ILE A 186 -5.15 7.58 -8.96
CA ILE A 186 -6.17 7.44 -7.92
C ILE A 186 -7.44 6.84 -8.50
N SER A 187 -7.95 7.39 -9.60
CA SER A 187 -9.14 6.87 -10.28
C SER A 187 -8.97 5.40 -10.72
N LEU A 188 -7.77 5.00 -11.15
CA LEU A 188 -7.47 3.61 -11.48
C LEU A 188 -7.50 2.72 -10.24
N LEU A 189 -6.84 3.14 -9.14
CA LEU A 189 -6.80 2.39 -7.89
C LEU A 189 -8.19 2.26 -7.24
N ASP A 190 -9.05 3.28 -7.37
CA ASP A 190 -10.42 3.27 -6.85
C ASP A 190 -11.32 2.23 -7.53
N ARG A 191 -11.03 1.90 -8.79
CA ARG A 191 -11.76 0.85 -9.53
C ARG A 191 -11.27 -0.56 -9.23
N LEU A 192 -10.16 -0.72 -8.51
CA LEU A 192 -9.65 -2.03 -8.14
C LEU A 192 -10.38 -2.55 -6.92
N GLU A 193 -10.86 -3.78 -7.02
CA GLU A 193 -11.39 -4.51 -5.87
C GLU A 193 -10.24 -5.07 -5.01
N GLY A 194 -10.53 -5.35 -3.74
CA GLY A 194 -9.59 -5.97 -2.82
C GLY A 194 -9.21 -5.11 -1.63
N THR A 195 -8.31 -5.65 -0.81
CA THR A 195 -7.78 -4.99 0.39
C THR A 195 -6.57 -4.15 0.00
N HIS A 196 -6.59 -2.87 0.32
CA HIS A 196 -5.50 -1.95 -0.02
C HIS A 196 -4.82 -1.41 1.24
N LEU A 197 -3.50 -1.44 1.29
CA LEU A 197 -2.68 -0.76 2.29
C LEU A 197 -1.69 0.17 1.58
N VAL A 198 -1.88 1.46 1.78
CA VAL A 198 -1.06 2.51 1.17
C VAL A 198 -0.19 3.15 2.23
N SER A 199 1.11 2.97 2.18
CA SER A 199 2.01 3.68 3.08
C SER A 199 2.28 5.09 2.54
N THR A 200 2.16 6.07 3.43
CA THR A 200 2.52 7.46 3.12
C THR A 200 2.82 8.24 4.40
N HIS A 201 3.57 9.32 4.25
CA HIS A 201 3.80 10.31 5.31
C HIS A 201 2.97 11.59 5.08
N ILE A 202 2.21 11.67 3.98
CA ILE A 202 1.45 12.84 3.55
C ILE A 202 -0.05 12.58 3.75
N MET A 203 -0.66 13.30 4.69
CA MET A 203 -2.08 13.11 5.03
C MET A 203 -3.03 13.38 3.87
N SER A 204 -2.75 14.39 3.05
CA SER A 204 -3.58 14.70 1.89
C SER A 204 -3.61 13.55 0.86
N ILE A 205 -2.52 12.79 0.71
CA ILE A 205 -2.47 11.59 -0.13
C ILE A 205 -3.28 10.47 0.51
N ALA A 206 -3.13 10.24 1.82
CA ALA A 206 -3.92 9.25 2.54
C ALA A 206 -5.43 9.49 2.36
N ASN A 207 -5.88 10.74 2.54
CA ASN A 207 -7.29 11.15 2.41
C ASN A 207 -7.87 10.97 0.98
N ARG A 208 -7.02 10.89 -0.04
CA ARG A 208 -7.44 10.70 -1.43
C ARG A 208 -7.51 9.24 -1.86
N LEU A 209 -6.73 8.38 -1.21
CA LEU A 209 -6.58 6.97 -1.59
C LEU A 209 -7.34 6.00 -0.67
N THR A 210 -7.74 6.46 0.53
CA THR A 210 -8.26 5.56 1.55
C THR A 210 -9.31 6.25 2.43
N ASP A 211 -10.17 5.45 3.05
CA ASP A 211 -11.20 5.94 3.98
C ASP A 211 -10.76 5.83 5.44
N SER A 212 -9.77 5.00 5.71
CA SER A 212 -9.31 4.65 7.04
C SER A 212 -7.77 4.72 7.13
N VAL A 213 -7.29 4.91 8.35
CA VAL A 213 -5.87 5.12 8.64
C VAL A 213 -5.45 4.24 9.80
N VAL A 214 -4.31 3.58 9.65
CA VAL A 214 -3.49 3.05 10.75
C VAL A 214 -2.31 3.98 10.92
N MET A 215 -2.14 4.54 12.12
CA MET A 215 -1.02 5.42 12.44
C MET A 215 0.04 4.66 13.23
N ILE A 216 1.28 4.76 12.79
CA ILE A 216 2.43 4.18 13.49
C ILE A 216 3.52 5.24 13.74
N SER A 217 4.22 5.09 14.85
CA SER A 217 5.39 5.91 15.18
C SER A 217 6.40 5.08 15.95
N LYS A 218 7.69 5.22 15.64
CA LYS A 218 8.79 4.49 16.31
C LYS A 218 8.54 2.98 16.38
N GLY A 219 7.95 2.40 15.33
CA GLY A 219 7.65 0.97 15.25
C GLY A 219 6.43 0.50 16.03
N MET A 220 5.70 1.40 16.68
CA MET A 220 4.54 1.08 17.52
C MET A 220 3.24 1.58 16.90
N PHE A 221 2.15 0.86 17.15
CA PHE A 221 0.79 1.31 16.86
C PHE A 221 0.45 2.55 17.70
N LEU A 222 -0.14 3.56 17.05
CA LEU A 222 -0.61 4.77 17.74
C LEU A 222 -2.13 4.89 17.73
N TRP A 223 -2.74 4.68 16.58
CA TRP A 223 -4.17 4.89 16.41
C TRP A 223 -4.66 4.26 15.11
N GLU A 224 -5.93 3.87 15.10
CA GLU A 224 -6.66 3.40 13.93
C GLU A 224 -8.06 4.00 13.89
N GLY A 225 -8.56 4.28 12.70
CA GLY A 225 -9.92 4.75 12.49
C GLY A 225 -10.12 5.41 11.14
N THR A 226 -11.31 5.97 10.94
CA THR A 226 -11.64 6.70 9.72
C THR A 226 -10.98 8.07 9.70
N ILE A 227 -10.77 8.62 8.50
CA ILE A 227 -10.24 9.98 8.33
C ILE A 227 -11.14 11.02 9.01
N GLU A 228 -12.46 10.82 9.00
CA GLU A 228 -13.39 11.69 9.76
C GLU A 228 -13.20 11.54 11.27
N GLY A 229 -13.00 10.32 11.76
CA GLY A 229 -12.66 10.06 13.16
C GLY A 229 -11.39 10.77 13.59
N LEU A 230 -10.39 10.81 12.70
CA LEU A 230 -9.14 11.54 12.92
C LEU A 230 -9.36 13.07 12.97
N LYS A 231 -10.17 13.63 12.06
CA LYS A 231 -10.55 15.05 12.10
C LYS A 231 -11.21 15.46 13.41
N ARG A 232 -12.06 14.60 13.98
CA ARG A 232 -12.75 14.84 15.28
C ARG A 232 -11.80 14.85 16.49
N LYS A 233 -10.55 14.41 16.35
CA LYS A 233 -9.51 14.52 17.39
C LYS A 233 -8.91 15.92 17.50
N GLY A 234 -9.19 16.80 16.53
CA GLY A 234 -8.83 18.21 16.52
C GLY A 234 -10.01 19.14 16.78
N SER A 235 -9.74 20.44 16.82
CA SER A 235 -10.78 21.45 16.79
C SER A 235 -11.36 21.60 15.35
N PRO A 236 -12.59 22.13 15.18
CA PRO A 236 -13.25 22.24 13.86
C PRO A 236 -12.42 22.96 12.77
N GLU A 237 -11.56 23.88 13.18
CA GLU A 237 -10.72 24.68 12.27
C GLU A 237 -9.27 24.18 12.21
N GLU A 238 -8.90 23.15 12.99
CA GLU A 238 -7.53 22.64 13.02
C GLU A 238 -7.25 21.79 11.76
N PRO A 239 -6.22 22.13 10.96
CA PRO A 239 -5.81 21.30 9.84
C PRO A 239 -5.46 19.87 10.32
N ILE A 240 -5.93 18.87 9.58
CA ILE A 240 -5.74 17.46 9.93
C ILE A 240 -4.26 17.09 10.06
N GLU A 241 -3.38 17.75 9.31
CA GLU A 241 -1.92 17.59 9.38
C GLU A 241 -1.38 17.97 10.78
N LYS A 242 -1.95 18.99 11.42
CA LYS A 242 -1.57 19.39 12.80
C LYS A 242 -2.04 18.36 13.81
N VAL A 243 -3.26 17.84 13.66
CA VAL A 243 -3.78 16.76 14.50
C VAL A 243 -2.86 15.54 14.44
N VAL A 244 -2.52 15.13 13.23
CA VAL A 244 -1.59 14.01 12.99
C VAL A 244 -0.23 14.27 13.61
N ALA A 245 0.37 15.44 13.38
CA ALA A 245 1.67 15.81 13.93
C ALA A 245 1.68 15.76 15.46
N ARG A 246 0.64 16.31 16.11
CA ARG A 246 0.47 16.27 17.56
C ARG A 246 0.39 14.83 18.08
N MET A 247 -0.44 13.99 17.47
CA MET A 247 -0.56 12.59 17.86
C MET A 247 0.76 11.82 17.71
N MET A 248 1.53 12.09 16.65
CA MET A 248 2.82 11.43 16.40
C MET A 248 3.94 11.88 17.36
N THR A 249 3.88 13.11 17.87
CA THR A 249 4.89 13.65 18.79
C THR A 249 4.56 13.43 20.26
N GLY A 250 3.34 12.99 20.59
CA GLY A 250 2.88 12.86 21.97
C GLY A 250 2.71 14.20 22.68
N ALA A 251 2.69 15.32 21.93
CA ALA A 251 2.41 16.64 22.48
C ALA A 251 0.91 16.76 22.74
N SER A 252 0.55 16.89 24.01
CA SER A 252 -0.83 17.19 24.49
C SER A 252 -1.18 18.65 24.25
#